data_16abbce457c1417baf2891d1390ef3f6
#
_entry.id   16abbce457c1417baf2891d1390ef3f6
#
_cell.length_a   1.000
_cell.length_b   1.000
_cell.length_c   1.000
_cell.angle_alpha   90.00
_cell.angle_beta   90.00
_cell.angle_gamma   90.00
#
_symmetry.space_group_name_H-M   'P 1'
#
loop_
_entity.id
_entity.type
_entity.pdbx_description
1 polymer ?
#
loop_
_entity_poly.entity_id
_entity_poly.type
_entity_poly.pdbx_seq_one_letter_code
_entity_poly.pdbx_strand_id
1 'polypeptide(L)'
;INDIDDTKVKDYFTKVIDDVKDFKNNKVDLSSLKANLRDYQIDGINWMHALVKHNLCGILADDMGLGKTLQTIGLISIDKTSSPSLIICPKSLVFNWCYEFMRFAPDIKVVKIFGSQEERKQIIKNIDKNKRVVYITSYDSLRNDLDNYNIEFQYLILDEAQAIKTFTSKKSQSVKQLKALHRFALTGTPIENSALELWSIFDFLMPGYLDDIDLFKKRFETEKDYKEKVAKRISLFILRRTKKDVLKDLPEKMERVIEAEMTTEQRKTYDAYCVIAKKALKSSPNVFEILPYLMRLRQICVDPSLFVENYVGESGKMQLIYENIDNLIKDGHKILIFSQFVKALNIVEKHLKGKDIKYYLLTGDTKAENRLEMCDQFNKDDTPLFLISLKAGGNGLNLTGA
;
A
#
# COMPACT_ATOMS: atom_id res chain seq x y z
N ILE A 1 31.35 -5.62 -11.93
CA ILE A 1 32.54 -4.76 -11.97
C ILE A 1 33.79 -5.59 -12.25
N ASN A 2 33.92 -6.83 -11.73
CA ASN A 2 35.13 -7.65 -11.92
C ASN A 2 35.37 -8.07 -13.39
N ASP A 3 34.36 -8.01 -14.23
CA ASP A 3 34.41 -8.37 -15.66
C ASP A 3 34.62 -7.15 -16.58
N ILE A 4 34.89 -5.95 -16.03
CA ILE A 4 35.17 -4.74 -16.78
C ILE A 4 36.66 -4.60 -16.98
N ASP A 5 37.13 -4.67 -18.23
CA ASP A 5 38.56 -4.56 -18.56
C ASP A 5 39.12 -3.11 -18.49
N ASP A 6 38.26 -2.09 -18.58
CA ASP A 6 38.65 -0.68 -18.49
C ASP A 6 38.70 -0.22 -17.03
N THR A 7 39.90 0.08 -16.56
CA THR A 7 40.17 0.54 -15.18
C THR A 7 39.38 1.82 -14.85
N LYS A 8 39.26 2.79 -15.77
CA LYS A 8 38.54 4.04 -15.54
C LYS A 8 37.04 3.80 -15.35
N VAL A 9 36.47 2.89 -16.14
CA VAL A 9 35.05 2.50 -16.03
C VAL A 9 34.82 1.78 -14.70
N LYS A 10 35.73 0.91 -14.31
CA LYS A 10 35.68 0.20 -13.02
C LYS A 10 35.74 1.15 -11.84
N ASP A 11 36.65 2.11 -11.87
CA ASP A 11 36.81 3.13 -10.83
C ASP A 11 35.57 4.02 -10.73
N TYR A 12 35.00 4.40 -11.86
CA TYR A 12 33.74 5.16 -11.88
C TYR A 12 32.60 4.41 -11.20
N PHE A 13 32.36 3.14 -11.58
CA PHE A 13 31.30 2.33 -10.96
C PHE A 13 31.56 2.05 -9.49
N THR A 14 32.81 1.85 -9.08
CA THR A 14 33.17 1.69 -7.67
C THR A 14 32.78 2.94 -6.89
N LYS A 15 33.16 4.12 -7.40
CA LYS A 15 32.78 5.39 -6.78
C LYS A 15 31.28 5.58 -6.68
N VAL A 16 30.50 5.25 -7.71
CA VAL A 16 29.04 5.31 -7.68
C VAL A 16 28.46 4.40 -6.59
N ILE A 17 28.96 3.17 -6.49
CA ILE A 17 28.52 2.21 -5.47
C ILE A 17 28.86 2.72 -4.06
N ASP A 18 30.04 3.26 -3.88
CA ASP A 18 30.50 3.78 -2.58
C ASP A 18 29.68 5.01 -2.19
N ASP A 19 29.43 5.94 -3.10
CA ASP A 19 28.57 7.12 -2.88
C ASP A 19 27.14 6.70 -2.46
N VAL A 20 26.56 5.70 -3.14
CA VAL A 20 25.20 5.21 -2.80
C VAL A 20 25.20 4.45 -1.48
N LYS A 21 26.26 3.70 -1.14
CA LYS A 21 26.37 3.02 0.16
C LYS A 21 26.61 3.97 1.31
N ASP A 22 27.34 5.05 1.07
CA ASP A 22 27.69 6.07 2.08
C ASP A 22 26.62 7.18 2.23
N PHE A 23 25.39 6.88 1.83
CA PHE A 23 24.27 7.84 1.86
C PHE A 23 24.05 8.49 3.23
N LYS A 24 24.43 7.85 4.32
CA LYS A 24 24.28 8.37 5.69
C LYS A 24 25.16 9.60 5.96
N ASN A 25 26.30 9.68 5.32
CA ASN A 25 27.23 10.80 5.43
C ASN A 25 26.90 11.93 4.43
N ASN A 26 26.18 11.64 3.36
CA ASN A 26 25.77 12.58 2.33
C ASN A 26 24.47 13.31 2.71
N LYS A 27 24.53 14.15 3.75
CA LYS A 27 23.35 14.86 4.27
C LYS A 27 22.86 15.93 3.29
N VAL A 28 21.56 15.88 2.98
CA VAL A 28 20.88 16.90 2.19
C VAL A 28 20.23 17.96 3.08
N ASP A 29 20.03 19.17 2.54
CA ASP A 29 19.29 20.22 3.23
C ASP A 29 17.78 19.96 3.15
N LEU A 30 17.17 19.70 4.29
CA LEU A 30 15.74 19.41 4.46
C LEU A 30 14.97 20.58 5.11
N SER A 31 15.56 21.76 5.18
CA SER A 31 14.96 22.94 5.83
C SER A 31 13.63 23.39 5.20
N SER A 32 13.41 23.06 3.92
CA SER A 32 12.16 23.33 3.21
C SER A 32 10.99 22.40 3.61
N LEU A 33 11.28 21.29 4.32
CA LEU A 33 10.27 20.33 4.73
C LEU A 33 9.74 20.65 6.13
N LYS A 34 8.44 20.85 6.25
CA LYS A 34 7.78 21.15 7.54
C LYS A 34 7.45 19.85 8.31
N ALA A 35 8.48 19.11 8.69
CA ALA A 35 8.32 17.86 9.44
C ALA A 35 9.49 17.60 10.37
N ASN A 36 9.21 17.00 11.52
CA ASN A 36 10.22 16.42 12.39
C ASN A 36 10.53 15.01 11.89
N LEU A 37 11.61 14.87 11.16
CA LEU A 37 12.03 13.59 10.61
C LEU A 37 12.78 12.75 11.65
N ARG A 38 12.56 11.47 11.65
CA ARG A 38 13.39 10.48 12.36
C ARG A 38 14.66 10.21 11.56
N ASP A 39 15.74 9.83 12.22
CA ASP A 39 17.04 9.57 11.58
C ASP A 39 16.92 8.62 10.39
N TYR A 40 16.19 7.54 10.52
CA TYR A 40 15.99 6.60 9.43
C TYR A 40 15.23 7.21 8.24
N GLN A 41 14.35 8.19 8.45
CA GLN A 41 13.66 8.89 7.36
C GLN A 41 14.62 9.80 6.61
N ILE A 42 15.51 10.49 7.33
CA ILE A 42 16.61 11.28 6.75
C ILE A 42 17.51 10.36 5.93
N ASP A 43 17.88 9.21 6.48
CA ASP A 43 18.67 8.19 5.79
C ASP A 43 18.01 7.74 4.47
N GLY A 44 16.69 7.53 4.48
CA GLY A 44 15.96 7.14 3.28
C GLY A 44 15.92 8.23 2.21
N ILE A 45 15.77 9.49 2.61
CA ILE A 45 15.85 10.64 1.68
C ILE A 45 17.26 10.75 1.09
N ASN A 46 18.30 10.65 1.91
CA ASN A 46 19.69 10.69 1.47
C ASN A 46 20.00 9.57 0.47
N TRP A 47 19.51 8.34 0.74
CA TRP A 47 19.68 7.21 -0.15
C TRP A 47 19.00 7.45 -1.52
N MET A 48 17.75 7.89 -1.53
CA MET A 48 17.06 8.22 -2.78
C MET A 48 17.78 9.33 -3.54
N HIS A 49 18.24 10.36 -2.83
CA HIS A 49 19.00 11.46 -3.43
C HIS A 49 20.34 10.99 -4.01
N ALA A 50 21.05 10.08 -3.33
CA ALA A 50 22.29 9.50 -3.85
C ALA A 50 22.05 8.72 -5.16
N LEU A 51 20.93 7.98 -5.26
CA LEU A 51 20.53 7.34 -6.52
C LEU A 51 20.25 8.36 -7.62
N VAL A 52 19.50 9.41 -7.32
CA VAL A 52 19.17 10.50 -8.28
C VAL A 52 20.45 11.16 -8.81
N LYS A 53 21.41 11.46 -7.96
CA LYS A 53 22.71 12.06 -8.33
C LYS A 53 23.46 11.24 -9.40
N HIS A 54 23.25 9.95 -9.43
CA HIS A 54 23.90 9.03 -10.37
C HIS A 54 22.93 8.51 -11.48
N ASN A 55 21.78 9.16 -11.66
CA ASN A 55 20.74 8.75 -12.60
C ASN A 55 20.27 7.28 -12.41
N LEU A 56 20.26 6.82 -11.17
CA LEU A 56 19.79 5.52 -10.77
C LEU A 56 18.37 5.59 -10.22
N CYS A 57 17.71 4.45 -10.21
CA CYS A 57 16.35 4.27 -9.72
C CYS A 57 16.34 3.34 -8.50
N GLY A 58 15.24 3.29 -7.75
CA GLY A 58 15.22 2.45 -6.56
C GLY A 58 13.85 2.06 -6.03
N ILE A 59 13.86 1.12 -5.10
CA ILE A 59 12.68 0.63 -4.37
C ILE A 59 12.83 1.01 -2.90
N LEU A 60 11.95 1.86 -2.39
CA LEU A 60 11.82 2.08 -0.96
C LEU A 60 10.82 1.07 -0.38
N ALA A 61 11.35 0.01 0.22
CA ALA A 61 10.61 -1.16 0.68
C ALA A 61 10.44 -1.21 2.21
N ASP A 62 10.44 -0.07 2.87
CA ASP A 62 10.21 0.06 4.31
C ASP A 62 8.85 -0.51 4.72
N ASP A 63 8.76 -1.07 5.93
CA ASP A 63 7.51 -1.52 6.51
C ASP A 63 6.43 -0.43 6.46
N MET A 64 5.16 -0.85 6.45
CA MET A 64 4.03 0.08 6.52
C MET A 64 4.11 0.95 7.79
N GLY A 65 3.87 2.26 7.65
CA GLY A 65 3.91 3.22 8.76
C GLY A 65 5.29 3.81 9.05
N LEU A 66 6.34 3.45 8.33
CA LEU A 66 7.67 4.09 8.44
C LEU A 66 7.80 5.41 7.67
N GLY A 67 6.72 5.92 7.09
CA GLY A 67 6.69 7.23 6.45
C GLY A 67 7.32 7.27 5.06
N LYS A 68 7.12 6.25 4.23
CA LYS A 68 7.58 6.25 2.82
C LYS A 68 7.09 7.48 2.06
N THR A 69 5.84 7.87 2.25
CA THR A 69 5.24 9.09 1.68
C THR A 69 6.04 10.33 2.06
N LEU A 70 6.33 10.52 3.36
CA LEU A 70 7.09 11.65 3.87
C LEU A 70 8.53 11.69 3.34
N GLN A 71 9.19 10.53 3.27
CA GLN A 71 10.54 10.42 2.68
C GLN A 71 10.52 10.80 1.20
N THR A 72 9.51 10.38 0.45
CA THR A 72 9.35 10.73 -0.97
C THR A 72 9.07 12.23 -1.16
N ILE A 73 8.24 12.83 -0.30
CA ILE A 73 7.99 14.27 -0.28
C ILE A 73 9.30 15.01 0.01
N GLY A 74 10.11 14.50 0.96
CA GLY A 74 11.43 15.02 1.25
C GLY A 74 12.35 15.03 0.03
N LEU A 75 12.44 13.92 -0.70
CA LEU A 75 13.21 13.84 -1.94
C LEU A 75 12.76 14.90 -2.97
N ILE A 76 11.45 15.00 -3.21
CA ILE A 76 10.91 15.98 -4.15
C ILE A 76 11.17 17.42 -3.65
N SER A 77 11.15 17.66 -2.34
CA SER A 77 11.35 19.00 -1.75
C SER A 77 12.74 19.58 -1.98
N ILE A 78 13.76 18.75 -1.95
CA ILE A 78 15.16 19.17 -2.15
C ILE A 78 15.51 19.42 -3.62
N ASP A 79 14.74 18.83 -4.55
CA ASP A 79 14.95 19.06 -5.99
C ASP A 79 14.44 20.46 -6.38
N LYS A 80 15.29 21.24 -7.01
CA LYS A 80 14.99 22.60 -7.46
C LYS A 80 14.73 22.70 -8.96
N THR A 81 14.62 21.57 -9.65
CA THR A 81 14.35 21.57 -11.09
C THR A 81 12.96 22.12 -11.39
N SER A 82 12.82 22.81 -12.51
CA SER A 82 11.55 23.35 -13.00
C SER A 82 10.82 22.36 -13.90
N SER A 83 10.74 21.09 -13.49
CA SER A 83 10.09 20.04 -14.26
C SER A 83 9.00 19.35 -13.43
N PRO A 84 7.90 18.89 -14.06
CA PRO A 84 6.80 18.24 -13.35
C PRO A 84 7.18 16.84 -12.89
N SER A 85 6.55 16.39 -11.81
CA SER A 85 6.65 15.02 -11.30
C SER A 85 5.29 14.34 -11.29
N LEU A 86 5.26 13.01 -11.43
CA LEU A 86 4.03 12.22 -11.40
C LEU A 86 4.11 11.13 -10.33
N ILE A 87 3.11 11.10 -9.47
CA ILE A 87 2.90 10.04 -8.49
C ILE A 87 1.68 9.22 -8.90
N ILE A 88 1.85 7.91 -8.99
CA ILE A 88 0.80 6.95 -9.31
C ILE A 88 0.57 6.08 -8.09
N CYS A 89 -0.65 6.09 -7.57
CA CYS A 89 -1.00 5.39 -6.35
C CYS A 89 -2.37 4.69 -6.46
N PRO A 90 -2.77 3.84 -5.52
CA PRO A 90 -4.15 3.39 -5.40
C PRO A 90 -5.12 4.58 -5.32
N LYS A 91 -6.32 4.44 -5.91
CA LYS A 91 -7.33 5.52 -5.95
C LYS A 91 -7.65 6.09 -4.56
N SER A 92 -7.63 5.25 -3.53
CA SER A 92 -7.87 5.64 -2.14
C SER A 92 -6.80 6.57 -1.56
N LEU A 93 -5.57 6.56 -2.12
CA LEU A 93 -4.42 7.32 -1.61
C LEU A 93 -4.22 8.67 -2.31
N VAL A 94 -4.93 8.95 -3.41
CA VAL A 94 -4.77 10.20 -4.17
C VAL A 94 -4.95 11.43 -3.27
N PHE A 95 -6.00 11.45 -2.46
CA PHE A 95 -6.27 12.57 -1.54
C PHE A 95 -5.29 12.61 -0.38
N ASN A 96 -4.86 11.44 0.12
CA ASN A 96 -3.85 11.36 1.19
C ASN A 96 -2.52 11.98 0.74
N TRP A 97 -2.06 11.68 -0.47
CA TRP A 97 -0.86 12.30 -1.03
C TRP A 97 -0.97 13.82 -1.12
N CYS A 98 -2.12 14.33 -1.59
CA CYS A 98 -2.36 15.79 -1.63
C CYS A 98 -2.31 16.41 -0.23
N TYR A 99 -2.94 15.78 0.76
CA TYR A 99 -2.95 16.23 2.14
C TYR A 99 -1.55 16.23 2.76
N GLU A 100 -0.77 15.18 2.56
CA GLU A 100 0.60 15.06 3.06
C GLU A 100 1.51 16.16 2.46
N PHE A 101 1.40 16.43 1.16
CA PHE A 101 2.12 17.55 0.55
C PHE A 101 1.73 18.91 1.14
N MET A 102 0.44 19.15 1.28
CA MET A 102 -0.07 20.39 1.87
C MET A 102 0.47 20.59 3.30
N ARG A 103 0.60 19.51 4.05
CA ARG A 103 1.08 19.51 5.43
C ARG A 103 2.59 19.69 5.53
N PHE A 104 3.37 18.97 4.73
CA PHE A 104 4.82 18.87 4.89
C PHE A 104 5.63 19.68 3.89
N ALA A 105 5.08 19.97 2.72
CA ALA A 105 5.74 20.74 1.67
C ALA A 105 4.75 21.69 0.98
N PRO A 106 4.14 22.65 1.72
CA PRO A 106 3.08 23.54 1.21
C PRO A 106 3.54 24.44 0.06
N ASP A 107 4.84 24.67 -0.10
CA ASP A 107 5.41 25.47 -1.18
C ASP A 107 5.43 24.75 -2.54
N ILE A 108 5.19 23.44 -2.54
CA ILE A 108 5.11 22.63 -3.76
C ILE A 108 3.67 22.60 -4.25
N LYS A 109 3.44 23.09 -5.46
CA LYS A 109 2.12 22.98 -6.09
C LYS A 109 1.80 21.54 -6.42
N VAL A 110 0.63 21.07 -5.94
CA VAL A 110 0.13 19.72 -6.19
C VAL A 110 -1.18 19.78 -6.97
N VAL A 111 -1.32 18.93 -7.96
CA VAL A 111 -2.53 18.82 -8.80
C VAL A 111 -2.98 17.36 -8.85
N LYS A 112 -4.19 17.09 -8.38
CA LYS A 112 -4.80 15.76 -8.52
C LYS A 112 -5.41 15.59 -9.92
N ILE A 113 -5.01 14.54 -10.63
CA ILE A 113 -5.65 14.12 -11.89
C ILE A 113 -6.78 13.16 -11.52
N PHE A 114 -7.96 13.72 -11.24
CA PHE A 114 -9.11 13.02 -10.68
C PHE A 114 -10.41 13.62 -11.25
N GLY A 115 -11.53 12.87 -11.18
CA GLY A 115 -12.83 13.29 -11.70
C GLY A 115 -13.25 12.49 -12.94
N SER A 116 -14.09 13.08 -13.78
CA SER A 116 -14.51 12.51 -15.06
C SER A 116 -13.35 12.40 -16.04
N GLN A 117 -13.53 11.65 -17.12
CA GLN A 117 -12.47 11.47 -18.13
C GLN A 117 -12.11 12.79 -18.80
N GLU A 118 -13.10 13.64 -19.08
CA GLU A 118 -12.94 14.95 -19.69
C GLU A 118 -12.13 15.89 -18.80
N GLU A 119 -12.46 15.95 -17.52
CA GLU A 119 -11.73 16.77 -16.52
C GLU A 119 -10.27 16.33 -16.45
N ARG A 120 -10.01 15.01 -16.37
CA ARG A 120 -8.64 14.48 -16.32
C ARG A 120 -7.85 14.80 -17.59
N LYS A 121 -8.48 14.66 -18.78
CA LYS A 121 -7.86 15.03 -20.08
C LYS A 121 -7.47 16.50 -20.11
N GLN A 122 -8.33 17.39 -19.64
CA GLN A 122 -8.02 18.82 -19.56
C GLN A 122 -6.83 19.10 -18.65
N ILE A 123 -6.79 18.46 -17.47
CA ILE A 123 -5.65 18.62 -16.55
C ILE A 123 -4.35 18.14 -17.22
N ILE A 124 -4.37 16.95 -17.86
CA ILE A 124 -3.19 16.38 -18.49
C ILE A 124 -2.69 17.25 -19.65
N LYS A 125 -3.58 17.78 -20.49
CA LYS A 125 -3.21 18.69 -21.58
C LYS A 125 -2.56 19.99 -21.11
N ASN A 126 -2.93 20.43 -19.91
CA ASN A 126 -2.44 21.67 -19.31
C ASN A 126 -1.21 21.46 -18.40
N ILE A 127 -0.55 20.29 -18.46
CA ILE A 127 0.70 20.06 -17.76
C ILE A 127 1.79 20.95 -18.36
N ASP A 128 2.31 21.85 -17.53
CA ASP A 128 3.42 22.73 -17.90
C ASP A 128 4.75 22.02 -17.66
N LYS A 129 5.50 21.82 -18.76
CA LYS A 129 6.80 21.11 -18.74
C LYS A 129 7.90 21.88 -18.00
N ASN A 130 7.72 23.19 -17.85
CA ASN A 130 8.69 24.10 -17.29
C ASN A 130 8.30 24.58 -15.87
N LYS A 131 7.37 23.88 -15.22
CA LYS A 131 6.97 24.21 -13.86
C LYS A 131 7.12 23.02 -12.94
N ARG A 132 7.66 23.27 -11.76
CA ARG A 132 7.73 22.32 -10.66
C ARG A 132 6.34 22.13 -10.06
N VAL A 133 5.62 21.13 -10.58
CA VAL A 133 4.29 20.74 -10.12
C VAL A 133 4.28 19.24 -9.92
N VAL A 134 3.71 18.78 -8.81
CA VAL A 134 3.50 17.35 -8.56
C VAL A 134 2.09 16.97 -8.97
N TYR A 135 1.98 16.08 -9.91
CA TYR A 135 0.72 15.52 -10.35
C TYR A 135 0.49 14.17 -9.66
N ILE A 136 -0.75 13.92 -9.23
CA ILE A 136 -1.10 12.68 -8.53
C ILE A 136 -2.28 12.03 -9.24
N THR A 137 -2.14 10.78 -9.62
CA THR A 137 -3.18 10.00 -10.30
C THR A 137 -3.28 8.58 -9.77
N SER A 138 -4.34 7.86 -10.15
CA SER A 138 -4.46 6.44 -9.83
C SER A 138 -4.03 5.55 -11.00
N TYR A 139 -3.63 4.30 -10.69
CA TYR A 139 -3.29 3.30 -11.72
C TYR A 139 -4.40 3.11 -12.76
N ASP A 140 -5.66 3.10 -12.32
CA ASP A 140 -6.80 2.91 -13.23
C ASP A 140 -7.07 4.14 -14.09
N SER A 141 -6.91 5.35 -13.53
CA SER A 141 -7.02 6.61 -14.29
C SER A 141 -5.91 6.71 -15.33
N LEU A 142 -4.66 6.44 -14.94
CA LEU A 142 -3.54 6.43 -15.87
C LEU A 142 -3.79 5.47 -17.04
N ARG A 143 -4.18 4.23 -16.75
CA ARG A 143 -4.45 3.24 -17.81
C ARG A 143 -5.49 3.71 -18.82
N ASN A 144 -6.52 4.42 -18.35
CA ASN A 144 -7.60 4.91 -19.22
C ASN A 144 -7.22 6.17 -20.01
N ASP A 145 -6.25 6.93 -19.53
CA ASP A 145 -5.88 8.24 -20.08
C ASP A 145 -4.46 8.25 -20.70
N LEU A 146 -3.83 7.09 -20.85
CA LEU A 146 -2.42 6.92 -21.20
C LEU A 146 -2.00 7.71 -22.45
N ASP A 147 -2.81 7.69 -23.48
CA ASP A 147 -2.54 8.35 -24.76
C ASP A 147 -2.43 9.89 -24.65
N ASN A 148 -2.91 10.46 -23.56
CA ASN A 148 -2.82 11.90 -23.31
C ASN A 148 -1.48 12.33 -22.65
N TYR A 149 -0.70 11.38 -22.15
CA TYR A 149 0.58 11.65 -21.49
C TYR A 149 1.73 11.68 -22.52
N ASN A 150 1.97 12.84 -23.12
CA ASN A 150 3.12 13.05 -24.02
C ASN A 150 4.11 14.03 -23.40
N ILE A 151 4.65 13.64 -22.24
CA ILE A 151 5.55 14.47 -21.44
C ILE A 151 6.56 13.59 -20.74
N GLU A 152 7.76 14.14 -20.49
CA GLU A 152 8.77 13.55 -19.62
C GLU A 152 8.69 14.19 -18.24
N PHE A 153 8.65 13.36 -17.20
CA PHE A 153 8.59 13.79 -15.80
C PHE A 153 9.97 13.78 -15.17
N GLN A 154 10.20 14.67 -14.20
CA GLN A 154 11.40 14.64 -13.36
C GLN A 154 11.41 13.35 -12.52
N TYR A 155 10.34 13.13 -11.79
CA TYR A 155 10.12 11.92 -11.02
C TYR A 155 8.85 11.21 -11.46
N LEU A 156 8.94 9.88 -11.60
CA LEU A 156 7.81 8.98 -11.75
C LEU A 156 7.83 8.01 -10.57
N ILE A 157 6.87 8.17 -9.68
CA ILE A 157 6.83 7.43 -8.42
C ILE A 157 5.60 6.52 -8.41
N LEU A 158 5.80 5.23 -8.16
CA LEU A 158 4.74 4.27 -7.95
C LEU A 158 4.59 4.00 -6.46
N ASP A 159 3.44 4.33 -5.90
CA ASP A 159 3.08 3.94 -4.55
C ASP A 159 2.27 2.64 -4.56
N GLU A 160 2.49 1.77 -3.57
CA GLU A 160 1.98 0.39 -3.54
C GLU A 160 2.33 -0.35 -4.84
N ALA A 161 3.63 -0.38 -5.15
CA ALA A 161 4.16 -0.89 -6.43
C ALA A 161 3.80 -2.35 -6.72
N GLN A 162 3.32 -3.13 -5.74
CA GLN A 162 2.72 -4.46 -5.99
C GLN A 162 1.51 -4.41 -6.95
N ALA A 163 0.94 -3.22 -7.21
CA ALA A 163 -0.09 -3.04 -8.24
C ALA A 163 0.37 -3.44 -9.65
N ILE A 164 1.69 -3.43 -9.90
CA ILE A 164 2.30 -3.81 -11.18
C ILE A 164 3.04 -5.15 -11.15
N LYS A 165 2.85 -5.97 -10.10
CA LYS A 165 3.50 -7.27 -9.94
C LYS A 165 3.31 -8.23 -11.12
N THR A 166 2.17 -8.15 -11.79
CA THR A 166 1.88 -8.93 -12.98
C THR A 166 2.29 -8.15 -14.22
N PHE A 167 3.43 -8.50 -14.81
CA PHE A 167 4.04 -7.78 -15.93
C PHE A 167 3.15 -7.68 -17.18
N THR A 168 2.26 -8.65 -17.41
CA THR A 168 1.28 -8.65 -18.53
C THR A 168 0.03 -7.82 -18.24
N SER A 169 -0.15 -7.34 -17.01
CA SER A 169 -1.33 -6.54 -16.67
C SER A 169 -1.32 -5.20 -17.39
N LYS A 170 -2.50 -4.73 -17.79
CA LYS A 170 -2.64 -3.40 -18.40
C LYS A 170 -2.08 -2.27 -17.54
N LYS A 171 -2.15 -2.38 -16.20
CA LYS A 171 -1.56 -1.42 -15.26
C LYS A 171 -0.04 -1.39 -15.39
N SER A 172 0.61 -2.56 -15.40
CA SER A 172 2.06 -2.66 -15.56
C SER A 172 2.51 -2.10 -16.91
N GLN A 173 1.84 -2.46 -17.98
CA GLN A 173 2.17 -1.96 -19.32
C GLN A 173 2.00 -0.44 -19.43
N SER A 174 0.96 0.14 -18.81
CA SER A 174 0.72 1.57 -18.87
C SER A 174 1.80 2.39 -18.18
N VAL A 175 2.24 2.00 -16.97
CA VAL A 175 3.26 2.77 -16.25
C VAL A 175 4.63 2.73 -16.93
N LYS A 176 4.94 1.63 -17.64
CA LYS A 176 6.21 1.46 -18.38
C LYS A 176 6.33 2.35 -19.63
N GLN A 177 5.20 2.80 -20.18
CA GLN A 177 5.20 3.68 -21.36
C GLN A 177 5.47 5.15 -21.03
N LEU A 178 5.34 5.53 -19.75
CA LEU A 178 5.63 6.90 -19.33
C LEU A 178 7.13 7.19 -19.36
N LYS A 179 7.47 8.43 -19.73
CA LYS A 179 8.85 8.91 -19.74
C LYS A 179 9.16 9.66 -18.45
N ALA A 180 10.30 9.38 -17.83
CA ALA A 180 10.78 10.08 -16.66
C ALA A 180 12.29 9.93 -16.53
N LEU A 181 12.94 10.94 -15.91
CA LEU A 181 14.38 10.92 -15.61
C LEU A 181 14.67 9.97 -14.46
N HIS A 182 13.88 10.07 -13.39
CA HIS A 182 14.06 9.24 -12.20
C HIS A 182 12.78 8.47 -11.88
N ARG A 183 12.94 7.18 -11.58
CA ARG A 183 11.82 6.28 -11.25
C ARG A 183 12.02 5.68 -9.88
N PHE A 184 10.99 5.73 -9.04
CA PHE A 184 10.98 5.08 -7.74
C PHE A 184 9.72 4.24 -7.54
N ALA A 185 9.89 3.13 -6.84
CA ALA A 185 8.79 2.27 -6.42
C ALA A 185 8.73 2.23 -4.90
N LEU A 186 7.55 2.46 -4.34
CA LEU A 186 7.29 2.37 -2.91
C LEU A 186 6.44 1.13 -2.65
N THR A 187 6.83 0.31 -1.69
CA THR A 187 6.06 -0.86 -1.29
C THR A 187 6.23 -1.14 0.20
N GLY A 188 5.17 -1.57 0.87
CA GLY A 188 5.24 -2.03 2.27
C GLY A 188 5.28 -3.55 2.39
N THR A 189 5.03 -4.25 1.28
CA THR A 189 5.12 -5.70 1.23
C THR A 189 6.44 -6.07 0.59
N PRO A 190 7.27 -6.87 1.29
CA PRO A 190 8.50 -7.34 0.69
C PRO A 190 8.18 -8.16 -0.56
N ILE A 191 9.11 -8.16 -1.50
CA ILE A 191 9.08 -8.95 -2.72
C ILE A 191 9.31 -10.43 -2.32
N GLU A 192 8.30 -11.03 -1.67
CA GLU A 192 8.46 -12.34 -1.02
C GLU A 192 7.95 -13.51 -1.86
N ASN A 193 7.01 -13.24 -2.78
CA ASN A 193 6.22 -14.34 -3.33
C ASN A 193 6.62 -14.79 -4.73
N SER A 194 7.34 -13.98 -5.51
CA SER A 194 7.69 -14.38 -6.87
C SER A 194 8.84 -13.55 -7.45
N ALA A 195 9.81 -14.24 -8.04
CA ALA A 195 10.86 -13.62 -8.84
C ALA A 195 10.30 -12.74 -9.98
N LEU A 196 9.15 -13.11 -10.50
CA LEU A 196 8.48 -12.36 -11.57
C LEU A 196 7.89 -11.03 -11.11
N GLU A 197 7.47 -10.93 -9.85
CA GLU A 197 7.04 -9.65 -9.25
C GLU A 197 8.23 -8.69 -9.18
N LEU A 198 9.36 -9.18 -8.71
CA LEU A 198 10.61 -8.43 -8.67
C LEU A 198 11.03 -7.97 -10.08
N TRP A 199 11.03 -8.89 -11.03
CA TRP A 199 11.36 -8.59 -12.43
C TRP A 199 10.44 -7.48 -12.98
N SER A 200 9.13 -7.56 -12.74
CA SER A 200 8.17 -6.57 -13.25
C SER A 200 8.42 -5.16 -12.70
N ILE A 201 8.81 -5.04 -11.43
CA ILE A 201 9.14 -3.75 -10.81
C ILE A 201 10.48 -3.23 -11.36
N PHE A 202 11.48 -4.08 -11.52
CA PHE A 202 12.78 -3.68 -12.09
C PHE A 202 12.68 -3.31 -13.56
N ASP A 203 11.82 -3.97 -14.34
CA ASP A 203 11.55 -3.61 -15.73
C ASP A 203 10.85 -2.23 -15.86
N PHE A 204 10.07 -1.83 -14.84
CA PHE A 204 9.60 -0.44 -14.72
C PHE A 204 10.74 0.52 -14.36
N LEU A 205 11.56 0.20 -13.36
CA LEU A 205 12.61 1.09 -12.86
C LEU A 205 13.75 1.27 -13.86
N MET A 206 14.28 0.17 -14.35
CA MET A 206 15.46 0.07 -15.21
C MET A 206 15.25 -1.02 -16.27
N PRO A 207 14.55 -0.71 -17.38
CA PRO A 207 14.27 -1.69 -18.44
C PRO A 207 15.53 -2.42 -18.91
N GLY A 208 15.49 -3.74 -19.00
CA GLY A 208 16.60 -4.59 -19.43
C GLY A 208 17.67 -4.88 -18.37
N TYR A 209 17.58 -4.31 -17.17
CA TYR A 209 18.57 -4.53 -16.11
C TYR A 209 18.60 -5.99 -15.60
N LEU A 210 17.48 -6.66 -15.55
CA LEU A 210 17.35 -8.06 -15.11
C LEU A 210 17.18 -9.06 -16.27
N ASP A 211 17.73 -8.73 -17.44
CA ASP A 211 17.62 -9.51 -18.67
C ASP A 211 16.17 -9.53 -19.22
N ASP A 212 15.97 -10.22 -20.36
CA ASP A 212 14.64 -10.52 -20.88
C ASP A 212 13.87 -11.48 -19.95
N ILE A 213 12.54 -11.38 -19.93
CA ILE A 213 11.67 -12.15 -19.03
C ILE A 213 11.83 -13.66 -19.16
N ASP A 214 11.98 -14.15 -20.41
CA ASP A 214 12.06 -15.59 -20.67
C ASP A 214 13.44 -16.12 -20.27
N LEU A 215 14.50 -15.36 -20.53
CA LEU A 215 15.84 -15.67 -20.07
C LEU A 215 15.92 -15.62 -18.54
N PHE A 216 15.34 -14.58 -17.90
CA PHE A 216 15.28 -14.46 -16.45
C PHE A 216 14.58 -15.65 -15.80
N LYS A 217 13.41 -16.05 -16.28
CA LYS A 217 12.67 -17.23 -15.80
C LYS A 217 13.52 -18.50 -15.90
N LYS A 218 14.07 -18.75 -17.12
CA LYS A 218 14.87 -19.93 -17.38
C LYS A 218 16.05 -20.02 -16.41
N ARG A 219 16.82 -18.94 -16.26
CA ARG A 219 17.98 -18.90 -15.37
C ARG A 219 17.60 -19.06 -13.91
N PHE A 220 16.49 -18.42 -13.49
CA PHE A 220 16.00 -18.48 -12.11
C PHE A 220 15.56 -19.89 -11.69
N GLU A 221 15.10 -20.71 -12.65
CA GLU A 221 14.69 -22.10 -12.43
C GLU A 221 15.85 -23.08 -12.55
N THR A 222 16.82 -22.83 -13.45
CA THR A 222 17.85 -23.80 -13.80
C THR A 222 19.21 -23.55 -13.12
N GLU A 223 19.57 -22.30 -12.80
CA GLU A 223 20.88 -21.95 -12.23
C GLU A 223 20.79 -21.79 -10.71
N LYS A 224 21.43 -22.67 -9.94
CA LYS A 224 21.42 -22.65 -8.46
C LYS A 224 21.84 -21.29 -7.87
N ASP A 225 22.88 -20.67 -8.43
CA ASP A 225 23.49 -19.46 -7.88
C ASP A 225 22.86 -18.17 -8.45
N TYR A 226 21.92 -18.29 -9.39
CA TYR A 226 21.36 -17.12 -10.05
C TYR A 226 20.56 -16.24 -9.11
N LYS A 227 19.84 -16.83 -8.15
CA LYS A 227 19.08 -16.09 -7.11
C LYS A 227 20.00 -15.20 -6.29
N GLU A 228 21.15 -15.71 -5.87
CA GLU A 228 22.14 -14.94 -5.11
C GLU A 228 22.77 -13.83 -5.96
N LYS A 229 23.08 -14.12 -7.22
CA LYS A 229 23.60 -13.13 -8.16
C LYS A 229 22.60 -12.00 -8.37
N VAL A 230 21.32 -12.30 -8.58
CA VAL A 230 20.24 -11.31 -8.69
C VAL A 230 20.14 -10.50 -7.39
N ALA A 231 20.10 -11.15 -6.23
CA ALA A 231 20.03 -10.47 -4.93
C ALA A 231 21.18 -9.48 -4.73
N LYS A 232 22.41 -9.84 -5.08
CA LYS A 232 23.57 -8.95 -5.04
C LYS A 232 23.46 -7.79 -6.03
N ARG A 233 22.97 -8.04 -7.27
CA ARG A 233 22.79 -7.00 -8.29
C ARG A 233 21.79 -5.93 -7.85
N ILE A 234 20.68 -6.34 -7.20
CA ILE A 234 19.58 -5.43 -6.83
C ILE A 234 19.75 -4.78 -5.47
N SER A 235 20.65 -5.29 -4.62
CA SER A 235 20.81 -4.84 -3.22
C SER A 235 21.07 -3.34 -3.06
N LEU A 236 21.75 -2.72 -4.03
CA LEU A 236 22.02 -1.28 -4.03
C LEU A 236 20.76 -0.44 -4.27
N PHE A 237 19.79 -1.00 -4.98
CA PHE A 237 18.58 -0.33 -5.45
C PHE A 237 17.35 -0.61 -4.58
N ILE A 238 17.52 -1.29 -3.46
CA ILE A 238 16.44 -1.61 -2.52
C ILE A 238 16.84 -1.16 -1.13
N LEU A 239 16.08 -0.22 -0.56
CA LEU A 239 16.17 0.11 0.85
C LEU A 239 14.97 -0.47 1.58
N ARG A 240 15.24 -1.42 2.49
CA ARG A 240 14.23 -2.08 3.31
C ARG A 240 14.60 -2.01 4.78
N ARG A 241 13.69 -1.50 5.60
CA ARG A 241 13.80 -1.47 7.06
C ARG A 241 12.51 -1.94 7.67
N THR A 242 12.61 -2.72 8.73
CA THR A 242 11.44 -3.16 9.50
C THR A 242 11.19 -2.19 10.66
N LYS A 243 9.96 -2.20 11.20
CA LYS A 243 9.66 -1.42 12.41
C LYS A 243 10.58 -1.79 13.57
N LYS A 244 10.95 -3.07 13.69
CA LYS A 244 11.86 -3.57 14.74
C LYS A 244 13.26 -2.98 14.61
N ASP A 245 13.73 -2.73 13.39
CA ASP A 245 15.06 -2.20 13.16
C ASP A 245 15.20 -0.73 13.58
N VAL A 246 14.14 0.07 13.38
CA VAL A 246 14.21 1.54 13.46
C VAL A 246 13.39 2.18 14.56
N LEU A 247 12.40 1.49 15.11
CA LEU A 247 11.50 1.99 16.15
C LEU A 247 11.68 1.17 17.44
N LYS A 248 12.85 1.33 18.08
CA LYS A 248 13.18 0.61 19.31
C LYS A 248 12.30 0.99 20.51
N ASP A 249 11.65 2.15 20.43
CA ASP A 249 10.80 2.68 21.49
C ASP A 249 9.34 2.19 21.42
N LEU A 250 8.97 1.46 20.40
CA LEU A 250 7.63 0.90 20.30
C LEU A 250 7.53 -0.38 21.15
N PRO A 251 6.45 -0.51 21.95
CA PRO A 251 6.17 -1.77 22.63
C PRO A 251 5.97 -2.91 21.64
N GLU A 252 6.24 -4.12 22.07
CA GLU A 252 5.99 -5.29 21.22
C GLU A 252 4.50 -5.42 20.91
N LYS A 253 4.21 -5.80 19.67
CA LYS A 253 2.86 -6.10 19.23
C LYS A 253 2.37 -7.37 19.94
N MET A 254 1.32 -7.25 20.73
CA MET A 254 0.64 -8.40 21.31
C MET A 254 -0.46 -8.89 20.39
N GLU A 255 -0.42 -10.16 20.05
CA GLU A 255 -1.48 -10.83 19.28
C GLU A 255 -2.16 -11.89 20.13
N ARG A 256 -3.49 -11.87 20.16
CA ARG A 256 -4.29 -12.88 20.84
C ARG A 256 -5.32 -13.45 19.86
N VAL A 257 -5.39 -14.77 19.80
CA VAL A 257 -6.48 -15.47 19.12
C VAL A 257 -7.52 -15.82 20.17
N ILE A 258 -8.75 -15.34 19.96
CA ILE A 258 -9.87 -15.64 20.84
C ILE A 258 -10.87 -16.49 20.02
N GLU A 259 -11.15 -17.67 20.53
CA GLU A 259 -12.11 -18.58 19.92
C GLU A 259 -13.50 -18.36 20.52
N ALA A 260 -14.51 -18.26 19.65
CA ALA A 260 -15.90 -18.13 20.03
C ALA A 260 -16.63 -19.44 19.75
N GLU A 261 -17.30 -20.00 20.72
CA GLU A 261 -18.18 -21.14 20.53
C GLU A 261 -19.47 -20.71 19.80
N MET A 262 -19.96 -21.57 18.92
CA MET A 262 -21.24 -21.33 18.27
C MET A 262 -22.40 -21.61 19.22
N THR A 263 -23.43 -20.78 19.17
CA THR A 263 -24.70 -21.10 19.84
C THR A 263 -25.31 -22.38 19.23
N THR A 264 -26.24 -23.00 19.96
CA THR A 264 -26.89 -24.26 19.49
C THR A 264 -27.56 -24.07 18.15
N GLU A 265 -28.29 -22.98 17.93
CA GLU A 265 -28.98 -22.65 16.69
C GLU A 265 -27.99 -22.35 15.56
N GLN A 266 -26.93 -21.61 15.86
CA GLN A 266 -25.85 -21.32 14.92
C GLN A 266 -25.16 -22.62 14.47
N ARG A 267 -24.89 -23.54 15.41
CA ARG A 267 -24.28 -24.85 15.12
C ARG A 267 -25.17 -25.69 14.21
N LYS A 268 -26.47 -25.77 14.49
CA LYS A 268 -27.43 -26.49 13.64
C LYS A 268 -27.42 -25.95 12.21
N THR A 269 -27.41 -24.61 12.07
CA THR A 269 -27.38 -23.96 10.75
C THR A 269 -26.07 -24.26 10.02
N TYR A 270 -24.95 -24.23 10.74
CA TYR A 270 -23.63 -24.54 10.19
C TYR A 270 -23.56 -25.99 9.69
N ASP A 271 -23.98 -26.93 10.53
CA ASP A 271 -23.93 -28.38 10.21
C ASP A 271 -24.82 -28.72 9.02
N ALA A 272 -26.04 -28.17 8.97
CA ALA A 272 -26.95 -28.32 7.83
C ALA A 272 -26.30 -27.83 6.53
N TYR A 273 -25.63 -26.66 6.58
CA TYR A 273 -24.96 -26.12 5.41
C TYR A 273 -23.69 -26.90 5.04
N CYS A 274 -22.98 -27.48 6.00
CA CYS A 274 -21.86 -28.38 5.76
C CYS A 274 -22.29 -29.63 4.95
N VAL A 275 -23.48 -30.18 5.21
CA VAL A 275 -24.02 -31.32 4.44
C VAL A 275 -24.24 -30.91 2.97
N ILE A 276 -24.80 -29.71 2.73
CA ILE A 276 -25.01 -29.19 1.38
C ILE A 276 -23.66 -28.99 0.67
N ALA A 277 -22.70 -28.33 1.34
CA ALA A 277 -21.35 -28.09 0.81
C ALA A 277 -20.62 -29.40 0.47
N LYS A 278 -20.69 -30.43 1.34
CA LYS A 278 -20.12 -31.76 1.09
C LYS A 278 -20.74 -32.48 -0.10
N LYS A 279 -22.04 -32.33 -0.32
CA LYS A 279 -22.72 -32.89 -1.50
C LYS A 279 -22.26 -32.21 -2.78
N ALA A 280 -22.17 -30.87 -2.78
CA ALA A 280 -21.67 -30.09 -3.91
C ALA A 280 -20.22 -30.46 -4.26
N LEU A 281 -19.35 -30.62 -3.27
CA LEU A 281 -17.98 -31.09 -3.43
C LEU A 281 -17.83 -32.45 -4.12
N LYS A 282 -18.76 -33.36 -3.85
CA LYS A 282 -18.74 -34.70 -4.47
C LYS A 282 -19.21 -34.69 -5.92
N SER A 283 -20.03 -33.72 -6.31
CA SER A 283 -20.60 -33.61 -7.65
C SER A 283 -19.77 -32.76 -8.63
N SER A 284 -18.89 -31.90 -8.14
CA SER A 284 -17.99 -31.14 -9.00
C SER A 284 -16.60 -30.97 -8.37
N PRO A 285 -15.52 -31.39 -9.05
CA PRO A 285 -14.15 -31.20 -8.58
C PRO A 285 -13.61 -29.78 -8.83
N ASN A 286 -14.41 -28.86 -9.38
CA ASN A 286 -13.97 -27.50 -9.73
C ASN A 286 -13.91 -26.61 -8.49
N VAL A 287 -12.71 -26.14 -8.16
CA VAL A 287 -12.45 -25.25 -7.00
C VAL A 287 -13.31 -23.98 -7.04
N PHE A 288 -13.60 -23.44 -8.22
CA PHE A 288 -14.42 -22.22 -8.35
C PHE A 288 -15.87 -22.43 -7.93
N GLU A 289 -16.40 -23.64 -8.05
CA GLU A 289 -17.75 -24.00 -7.61
C GLU A 289 -17.83 -24.21 -6.10
N ILE A 290 -16.71 -24.48 -5.45
CA ILE A 290 -16.60 -24.72 -4.00
C ILE A 290 -16.51 -23.41 -3.22
N LEU A 291 -15.85 -22.37 -3.77
CA LEU A 291 -15.62 -21.09 -3.11
C LEU A 291 -16.91 -20.44 -2.53
N PRO A 292 -18.06 -20.42 -3.22
CA PRO A 292 -19.31 -19.90 -2.66
C PRO A 292 -19.75 -20.61 -1.38
N TYR A 293 -19.60 -21.94 -1.30
CA TYR A 293 -19.97 -22.71 -0.10
C TYR A 293 -19.06 -22.37 1.08
N LEU A 294 -17.75 -22.28 0.85
CA LEU A 294 -16.80 -21.85 1.88
C LEU A 294 -17.11 -20.44 2.37
N MET A 295 -17.47 -19.54 1.44
CA MET A 295 -17.85 -18.16 1.80
C MET A 295 -19.10 -18.16 2.71
N ARG A 296 -20.11 -18.99 2.41
CA ARG A 296 -21.33 -19.10 3.24
C ARG A 296 -21.03 -19.68 4.63
N LEU A 297 -20.23 -20.74 4.71
CA LEU A 297 -19.78 -21.29 5.99
C LEU A 297 -19.05 -20.24 6.83
N ARG A 298 -18.16 -19.45 6.22
CA ARG A 298 -17.49 -18.32 6.90
C ARG A 298 -18.48 -17.26 7.37
N GLN A 299 -19.51 -16.93 6.59
CA GLN A 299 -20.57 -16.02 7.00
C GLN A 299 -21.34 -16.55 8.21
N ILE A 300 -21.74 -17.84 8.19
CA ILE A 300 -22.43 -18.48 9.31
C ILE A 300 -21.57 -18.47 10.58
N CYS A 301 -20.24 -18.66 10.46
CA CYS A 301 -19.30 -18.56 11.60
C CYS A 301 -19.23 -17.15 12.20
N VAL A 302 -19.49 -16.11 11.42
CA VAL A 302 -19.55 -14.74 11.92
C VAL A 302 -20.92 -14.46 12.53
N ASP A 303 -21.95 -14.61 11.72
CA ASP A 303 -23.36 -14.51 12.12
C ASP A 303 -24.24 -15.13 11.03
N PRO A 304 -25.14 -16.07 11.33
CA PRO A 304 -26.00 -16.70 10.33
C PRO A 304 -26.87 -15.70 9.56
N SER A 305 -27.28 -14.58 10.16
CA SER A 305 -28.10 -13.55 9.51
C SER A 305 -27.41 -12.88 8.33
N LEU A 306 -26.10 -13.03 8.17
CA LEU A 306 -25.38 -12.54 6.99
C LEU A 306 -25.82 -13.25 5.70
N PHE A 307 -26.37 -14.45 5.84
CA PHE A 307 -26.74 -15.32 4.72
C PHE A 307 -28.18 -15.85 4.81
N VAL A 308 -28.65 -16.21 6.02
CA VAL A 308 -29.97 -16.77 6.26
C VAL A 308 -30.96 -15.63 6.49
N GLU A 309 -31.94 -15.50 5.61
CA GLU A 309 -33.02 -14.51 5.78
C GLU A 309 -33.87 -14.87 7.00
N ASN A 310 -34.24 -13.84 7.77
CA ASN A 310 -35.05 -13.97 8.99
C ASN A 310 -34.49 -14.93 10.03
N TYR A 311 -33.16 -15.06 10.11
CA TYR A 311 -32.53 -15.84 11.16
C TYR A 311 -32.91 -15.27 12.55
N VAL A 312 -33.49 -16.13 13.36
CA VAL A 312 -33.84 -15.83 14.75
C VAL A 312 -32.91 -16.63 15.65
N GLY A 313 -31.90 -16.00 16.16
CA GLY A 313 -30.89 -16.60 17.02
C GLY A 313 -29.70 -15.67 17.23
N GLU A 314 -28.87 -16.02 18.17
CA GLU A 314 -27.68 -15.26 18.49
C GLU A 314 -26.45 -15.90 17.88
N SER A 315 -25.39 -15.11 17.68
CA SER A 315 -24.09 -15.58 17.26
C SER A 315 -23.10 -15.51 18.41
N GLY A 316 -22.48 -16.65 18.76
CA GLY A 316 -21.47 -16.68 19.80
C GLY A 316 -20.30 -15.73 19.53
N LYS A 317 -19.92 -15.56 18.25
CA LYS A 317 -18.88 -14.58 17.89
C LYS A 317 -19.32 -13.14 18.15
N MET A 318 -20.56 -12.79 17.83
CA MET A 318 -21.06 -11.44 18.07
C MET A 318 -21.21 -11.14 19.57
N GLN A 319 -21.66 -12.10 20.37
CA GLN A 319 -21.69 -11.97 21.83
C GLN A 319 -20.31 -11.66 22.40
N LEU A 320 -19.29 -12.44 21.99
CA LEU A 320 -17.93 -12.23 22.43
C LEU A 320 -17.36 -10.86 21.98
N ILE A 321 -17.70 -10.39 20.76
CA ILE A 321 -17.32 -9.07 20.29
C ILE A 321 -17.96 -7.98 21.15
N TYR A 322 -19.24 -8.10 21.51
CA TYR A 322 -19.94 -7.12 22.35
C TYR A 322 -19.35 -7.05 23.76
N GLU A 323 -19.05 -8.19 24.37
CA GLU A 323 -18.40 -8.25 25.68
C GLU A 323 -17.02 -7.58 25.65
N ASN A 324 -16.21 -7.85 24.60
CA ASN A 324 -14.90 -7.23 24.46
C ASN A 324 -15.01 -5.70 24.25
N ILE A 325 -15.97 -5.23 23.42
CA ILE A 325 -16.22 -3.81 23.22
C ILE A 325 -16.53 -3.14 24.57
N ASP A 326 -17.47 -3.69 25.34
CA ASP A 326 -17.90 -3.13 26.61
C ASP A 326 -16.74 -3.05 27.62
N ASN A 327 -15.90 -4.06 27.69
CA ASN A 327 -14.74 -4.11 28.58
C ASN A 327 -13.68 -3.08 28.18
N LEU A 328 -13.31 -3.06 26.89
CA LEU A 328 -12.28 -2.15 26.39
C LEU A 328 -12.69 -0.67 26.49
N ILE A 329 -13.96 -0.36 26.29
CA ILE A 329 -14.47 1.00 26.52
C ILE A 329 -14.39 1.41 27.98
N LYS A 330 -14.76 0.50 28.92
CA LYS A 330 -14.63 0.75 30.36
C LYS A 330 -13.19 1.02 30.78
N ASP A 331 -12.24 0.34 30.14
CA ASP A 331 -10.81 0.51 30.36
C ASP A 331 -10.24 1.76 29.66
N GLY A 332 -11.07 2.54 28.97
CA GLY A 332 -10.68 3.79 28.30
C GLY A 332 -9.91 3.61 26.99
N HIS A 333 -9.99 2.43 26.37
CA HIS A 333 -9.31 2.16 25.09
C HIS A 333 -10.11 2.65 23.90
N LYS A 334 -9.41 3.12 22.87
CA LYS A 334 -9.96 3.31 21.53
C LYS A 334 -9.80 2.04 20.71
N ILE A 335 -10.87 1.66 20.01
CA ILE A 335 -11.01 0.34 19.38
C ILE A 335 -11.18 0.47 17.88
N LEU A 336 -10.39 -0.30 17.11
CA LEU A 336 -10.58 -0.47 15.67
C LEU A 336 -11.15 -1.87 15.42
N ILE A 337 -12.30 -1.95 14.74
CA ILE A 337 -12.92 -3.22 14.37
C ILE A 337 -12.87 -3.38 12.86
N PHE A 338 -12.14 -4.38 12.40
CA PHE A 338 -12.02 -4.71 11.00
C PHE A 338 -12.86 -5.94 10.63
N SER A 339 -13.62 -5.84 9.54
CA SER A 339 -14.35 -6.98 8.97
C SER A 339 -14.29 -7.00 7.44
N GLN A 340 -14.20 -8.20 6.87
CA GLN A 340 -14.38 -8.37 5.43
C GLN A 340 -15.87 -8.27 5.02
N PHE A 341 -16.80 -8.49 5.95
CA PHE A 341 -18.23 -8.44 5.71
C PHE A 341 -18.82 -7.12 6.24
N VAL A 342 -19.22 -6.24 5.33
CA VAL A 342 -19.88 -4.97 5.70
C VAL A 342 -21.15 -5.24 6.53
N LYS A 343 -21.93 -6.27 6.16
CA LYS A 343 -23.12 -6.65 6.94
C LYS A 343 -22.80 -7.01 8.40
N ALA A 344 -21.61 -7.59 8.68
CA ALA A 344 -21.20 -7.85 10.06
C ALA A 344 -20.93 -6.55 10.83
N LEU A 345 -20.32 -5.55 10.19
CA LEU A 345 -20.16 -4.21 10.78
C LEU A 345 -21.52 -3.57 11.06
N ASN A 346 -22.51 -3.74 10.18
CA ASN A 346 -23.88 -3.22 10.40
C ASN A 346 -24.57 -3.88 11.61
N ILE A 347 -24.26 -5.16 11.89
CA ILE A 347 -24.78 -5.84 13.09
C ILE A 347 -24.16 -5.22 14.35
N VAL A 348 -22.82 -5.01 14.35
CA VAL A 348 -22.14 -4.32 15.44
C VAL A 348 -22.65 -2.89 15.58
N GLU A 349 -22.84 -2.16 14.48
CA GLU A 349 -23.40 -0.81 14.45
C GLU A 349 -24.76 -0.75 15.13
N LYS A 350 -25.66 -1.70 14.83
CA LYS A 350 -26.98 -1.78 15.46
C LYS A 350 -26.89 -1.96 16.99
N HIS A 351 -25.96 -2.78 17.45
CA HIS A 351 -25.71 -2.95 18.88
C HIS A 351 -25.21 -1.67 19.53
N LEU A 352 -24.26 -0.95 18.91
CA LEU A 352 -23.72 0.30 19.42
C LEU A 352 -24.80 1.39 19.52
N LYS A 353 -25.66 1.51 18.49
CA LYS A 353 -26.82 2.42 18.49
C LYS A 353 -27.78 2.11 19.65
N GLY A 354 -28.04 0.83 19.94
CA GLY A 354 -28.87 0.41 21.05
C GLY A 354 -28.33 0.79 22.44
N LYS A 355 -27.02 1.04 22.53
CA LYS A 355 -26.32 1.46 23.78
C LYS A 355 -25.90 2.94 23.78
N ASP A 356 -26.27 3.72 22.77
CA ASP A 356 -25.87 5.13 22.58
C ASP A 356 -24.33 5.33 22.58
N ILE A 357 -23.58 4.35 22.05
CA ILE A 357 -22.12 4.43 21.94
C ILE A 357 -21.76 5.11 20.64
N LYS A 358 -20.92 6.16 20.69
CA LYS A 358 -20.40 6.86 19.50
C LYS A 358 -19.43 5.99 18.72
N TYR A 359 -19.47 6.08 17.41
CA TYR A 359 -18.56 5.34 16.52
C TYR A 359 -18.40 6.04 15.18
N TYR A 360 -17.31 5.70 14.46
CA TYR A 360 -17.14 5.96 13.03
C TYR A 360 -17.34 4.69 12.23
N LEU A 361 -17.84 4.80 11.01
CA LEU A 361 -18.04 3.67 10.10
C LEU A 361 -17.45 3.98 8.73
N LEU A 362 -16.44 3.20 8.32
CA LEU A 362 -15.77 3.31 7.03
C LEU A 362 -16.05 2.08 6.16
N THR A 363 -16.77 2.28 5.06
CA THR A 363 -17.09 1.24 4.09
C THR A 363 -16.64 1.63 2.68
N GLY A 364 -16.90 0.75 1.70
CA GLY A 364 -16.64 1.05 0.29
C GLY A 364 -17.40 2.26 -0.24
N ASP A 365 -18.57 2.55 0.31
CA ASP A 365 -19.46 3.64 -0.10
C ASP A 365 -19.02 5.00 0.46
N THR A 366 -18.10 5.02 1.44
CA THR A 366 -17.59 6.27 2.00
C THR A 366 -16.75 7.00 0.96
N LYS A 367 -17.11 8.25 0.66
CA LYS A 367 -16.37 9.12 -0.28
C LYS A 367 -14.92 9.30 0.17
N ALA A 368 -14.01 9.34 -0.79
CA ALA A 368 -12.56 9.41 -0.51
C ALA A 368 -12.15 10.64 0.32
N GLU A 369 -12.83 11.77 0.13
CA GLU A 369 -12.62 13.01 0.89
C GLU A 369 -13.00 12.84 2.36
N ASN A 370 -14.15 12.24 2.63
CA ASN A 370 -14.66 12.04 3.99
C ASN A 370 -13.82 11.02 4.80
N ARG A 371 -13.09 10.12 4.11
CA ARG A 371 -12.25 9.12 4.80
C ARG A 371 -11.14 9.76 5.62
N LEU A 372 -10.46 10.75 5.05
CA LEU A 372 -9.37 11.46 5.75
C LEU A 372 -9.91 12.26 6.92
N GLU A 373 -11.03 12.96 6.70
CA GLU A 373 -11.68 13.75 7.76
C GLU A 373 -12.11 12.86 8.94
N MET A 374 -12.74 11.72 8.66
CA MET A 374 -13.11 10.74 9.69
C MET A 374 -11.92 10.22 10.48
N CYS A 375 -10.79 9.92 9.81
CA CYS A 375 -9.56 9.49 10.47
C CYS A 375 -8.98 10.59 11.35
N ASP A 376 -8.93 11.83 10.84
CA ASP A 376 -8.44 12.99 11.60
C ASP A 376 -9.31 13.31 12.81
N GLN A 377 -10.63 13.22 12.67
CA GLN A 377 -11.58 13.41 13.76
C GLN A 377 -11.40 12.33 14.82
N PHE A 378 -11.38 11.05 14.42
CA PHE A 378 -11.15 9.93 15.34
C PHE A 378 -9.84 10.05 16.12
N ASN A 379 -8.78 10.56 15.50
CA ASN A 379 -7.49 10.75 16.19
C ASN A 379 -7.54 11.88 17.23
N LYS A 380 -8.49 12.83 17.11
CA LYS A 380 -8.56 14.05 17.94
C LYS A 380 -9.68 14.04 18.97
N ASP A 381 -10.79 13.36 18.68
CA ASP A 381 -11.96 13.31 19.55
C ASP A 381 -11.93 12.08 20.48
N ASP A 382 -12.90 11.96 21.38
CA ASP A 382 -13.03 10.86 22.35
C ASP A 382 -13.94 9.74 21.86
N THR A 383 -14.23 9.66 20.56
CA THR A 383 -15.04 8.56 20.01
C THR A 383 -14.31 7.23 20.19
N PRO A 384 -14.91 6.24 20.90
CA PRO A 384 -14.21 5.04 21.31
C PRO A 384 -14.03 4.01 20.18
N LEU A 385 -14.89 4.02 19.16
CA LEU A 385 -14.89 2.97 18.14
C LEU A 385 -14.79 3.49 16.72
N PHE A 386 -14.03 2.73 15.90
CA PHE A 386 -14.03 2.87 14.45
C PHE A 386 -14.28 1.52 13.78
N LEU A 387 -15.39 1.38 13.11
CA LEU A 387 -15.77 0.19 12.34
C LEU A 387 -15.25 0.34 10.91
N ILE A 388 -14.46 -0.61 10.43
CA ILE A 388 -13.73 -0.48 9.17
C ILE A 388 -13.92 -1.74 8.32
N SER A 389 -14.42 -1.61 7.11
CA SER A 389 -14.39 -2.72 6.17
C SER A 389 -12.96 -2.93 5.64
N LEU A 390 -12.47 -4.17 5.62
CA LEU A 390 -11.11 -4.49 5.16
C LEU A 390 -10.84 -3.97 3.75
N LYS A 391 -11.85 -3.95 2.89
CA LYS A 391 -11.72 -3.46 1.51
C LYS A 391 -11.53 -1.94 1.45
N ALA A 392 -12.12 -1.18 2.37
CA ALA A 392 -12.00 0.28 2.44
C ALA A 392 -10.79 0.72 3.27
N GLY A 393 -10.43 -0.07 4.29
CA GLY A 393 -9.33 0.21 5.22
C GLY A 393 -7.99 -0.40 4.83
N GLY A 394 -7.92 -1.12 3.70
CA GLY A 394 -6.74 -1.89 3.32
C GLY A 394 -5.46 -1.08 3.09
N ASN A 395 -5.55 0.22 2.76
CA ASN A 395 -4.39 1.05 2.50
C ASN A 395 -4.62 2.50 2.95
N GLY A 396 -3.61 3.08 3.59
CA GLY A 396 -3.46 4.53 3.77
C GLY A 396 -4.33 5.19 4.84
N LEU A 397 -4.86 4.44 5.79
CA LEU A 397 -5.47 5.02 6.97
C LEU A 397 -4.39 5.31 8.02
N ASN A 398 -4.41 6.52 8.56
CA ASN A 398 -3.55 6.92 9.67
C ASN A 398 -4.42 7.06 10.94
N LEU A 399 -4.46 6.00 11.77
CA LEU A 399 -5.30 5.88 12.95
C LEU A 399 -4.41 5.76 14.19
N THR A 400 -3.73 6.86 14.53
CA THR A 400 -2.78 6.92 15.64
C THR A 400 -3.45 7.15 17.00
N GLY A 401 -4.75 7.41 17.00
CA GLY A 401 -5.52 7.62 18.23
C GLY A 401 -5.94 6.33 18.94
N ALA A 402 -5.78 5.16 18.29
CA ALA A 402 -6.12 3.86 18.85
C ALA A 402 -4.88 3.05 19.15
#